data_bf46f00f599125dd56bfe0afe6578d9b
#
_entry.id   bf46f00f599125dd56bfe0afe6578d9b
#
_cell.length_a   1.000
_cell.length_b   1.000
_cell.length_c   1.000
_cell.angle_alpha   90.00
_cell.angle_beta   90.00
_cell.angle_gamma   90.00
#
_symmetry.space_group_name_H-M   'P 1'
#
loop_
_entity.id
_entity.type
_entity.pdbx_description
1 polymer ?
#
loop_
_entity_poly.entity_id
_entity_poly.type
_entity_poly.pdbx_seq_one_letter_code
_entity_poly.pdbx_strand_id
1 'polypeptide(L)'
;YYSVDPYFIRDAGYRSLLFNLVQKKPDYKELFNERQKIMSEAAFPEILSTQLTGAIVHQEVYYKDSKTKQWFENDTLVLVDDVLYLIEAKAGAAATIASPELDFKRHAQSIKELIIKAYKQCERFFEYIKSGDEVPLYNLIDGRYEEICRIRHSDYRVMIPIGLTVESFSPFSAFS
;
A
#
# COMPACT_ATOMS: atom_id res chain seq x y z
N TYR A 1 -0.72 -24.99 -25.60
CA TYR A 1 -1.00 -24.30 -24.33
C TYR A 1 -1.69 -22.98 -24.67
N TYR A 2 -2.85 -22.75 -24.09
CA TYR A 2 -3.59 -21.50 -24.26
C TYR A 2 -3.52 -20.72 -22.93
N SER A 3 -3.17 -19.43 -22.98
CA SER A 3 -3.29 -18.53 -21.85
C SER A 3 -4.44 -17.58 -22.10
N VAL A 4 -5.32 -17.44 -21.12
CA VAL A 4 -6.46 -16.51 -21.19
C VAL A 4 -5.98 -15.06 -21.11
N ASP A 5 -4.83 -14.84 -20.43
CA ASP A 5 -4.25 -13.50 -20.22
C ASP A 5 -2.72 -13.61 -20.21
N PRO A 6 -2.00 -12.86 -21.09
CA PRO A 6 -0.55 -12.86 -21.13
C PRO A 6 0.10 -12.36 -19.83
N TYR A 7 -0.59 -11.55 -19.05
CA TYR A 7 -0.09 -11.11 -17.74
C TYR A 7 0.09 -12.27 -16.77
N PHE A 8 -0.75 -13.30 -16.83
CA PHE A 8 -0.59 -14.50 -15.97
C PHE A 8 0.69 -15.27 -16.27
N ILE A 9 1.14 -15.30 -17.53
CA ILE A 9 2.39 -15.97 -17.88
C ILE A 9 3.56 -15.22 -17.24
N ARG A 10 3.55 -13.89 -17.35
CA ARG A 10 4.58 -13.04 -16.74
C ARG A 10 4.60 -13.21 -15.23
N ASP A 11 3.45 -13.14 -14.58
CA ASP A 11 3.34 -13.24 -13.13
C ASP A 11 3.72 -14.64 -12.63
N ALA A 12 3.32 -15.70 -13.33
CA ALA A 12 3.72 -17.06 -13.02
C ALA A 12 5.23 -17.26 -13.15
N GLY A 13 5.83 -16.70 -14.20
CA GLY A 13 7.29 -16.71 -14.41
C GLY A 13 8.03 -15.99 -13.29
N TYR A 14 7.60 -14.77 -12.95
CA TYR A 14 8.17 -13.99 -11.86
C TYR A 14 8.07 -14.73 -10.51
N ARG A 15 6.89 -15.24 -10.16
CA ARG A 15 6.66 -15.98 -8.92
C ARG A 15 7.50 -17.23 -8.83
N SER A 16 7.61 -17.97 -9.93
CA SER A 16 8.42 -19.18 -10.00
C SER A 16 9.91 -18.89 -9.79
N LEU A 17 10.43 -17.83 -10.43
CA LEU A 17 11.81 -17.40 -10.25
C LEU A 17 12.08 -16.97 -8.80
N LEU A 18 11.22 -16.15 -8.23
CA LEU A 18 11.36 -15.64 -6.87
C LEU A 18 11.27 -16.79 -5.84
N PHE A 19 10.29 -17.69 -6.02
CA PHE A 19 10.15 -18.86 -5.15
C PHE A 19 11.42 -19.71 -5.16
N ASN A 20 11.94 -20.04 -6.34
CA ASN A 20 13.16 -20.83 -6.49
C ASN A 20 14.39 -20.10 -5.88
N LEU A 21 14.48 -18.80 -6.06
CA LEU A 21 15.58 -18.00 -5.48
C LEU A 21 15.55 -18.04 -3.95
N VAL A 22 14.38 -17.81 -3.35
CA VAL A 22 14.21 -17.82 -1.89
C VAL A 22 14.43 -19.22 -1.31
N GLN A 23 14.02 -20.28 -2.01
CA GLN A 23 14.30 -21.66 -1.59
C GLN A 23 15.78 -21.99 -1.61
N LYS A 24 16.52 -21.53 -2.63
CA LYS A 24 17.95 -21.78 -2.77
C LYS A 24 18.82 -20.88 -1.88
N LYS A 25 18.32 -19.69 -1.56
CA LYS A 25 19.01 -18.69 -0.70
C LYS A 25 18.01 -18.05 0.26
N PRO A 26 17.65 -18.74 1.36
CA PRO A 26 16.66 -18.23 2.33
C PRO A 26 17.06 -16.88 2.91
N ASP A 27 18.35 -16.64 3.14
CA ASP A 27 18.87 -15.37 3.69
C ASP A 27 18.61 -14.17 2.80
N TYR A 28 18.37 -14.40 1.50
CA TYR A 28 18.03 -13.33 0.55
C TYR A 28 16.59 -12.82 0.69
N LYS A 29 15.72 -13.57 1.35
CA LYS A 29 14.30 -13.24 1.46
C LYS A 29 14.06 -11.89 2.14
N GLU A 30 14.74 -11.65 3.25
CA GLU A 30 14.60 -10.39 4.00
C GLU A 30 15.08 -9.21 3.18
N LEU A 31 16.25 -9.31 2.58
CA LEU A 31 16.80 -8.28 1.71
C LEU A 31 15.91 -8.02 0.49
N PHE A 32 15.33 -9.06 -0.09
CA PHE A 32 14.37 -8.92 -1.21
C PHE A 32 13.13 -8.15 -0.78
N ASN A 33 12.52 -8.54 0.33
CA ASN A 33 11.31 -7.89 0.83
C ASN A 33 11.55 -6.41 1.17
N GLU A 34 12.68 -6.10 1.80
CA GLU A 34 13.08 -4.73 2.11
C GLU A 34 13.26 -3.89 0.84
N ARG A 35 14.02 -4.39 -0.13
CA ARG A 35 14.22 -3.70 -1.41
C ARG A 35 12.92 -3.52 -2.19
N GLN A 36 12.07 -4.54 -2.23
CA GLN A 36 10.77 -4.45 -2.90
C GLN A 36 9.89 -3.40 -2.23
N LYS A 37 9.90 -3.32 -0.89
CA LYS A 37 9.18 -2.30 -0.15
C LYS A 37 9.67 -0.89 -0.54
N ILE A 38 10.96 -0.63 -0.40
CA ILE A 38 11.57 0.68 -0.72
C ILE A 38 11.28 1.10 -2.16
N MET A 39 11.46 0.18 -3.12
CA MET A 39 11.23 0.47 -4.53
C MET A 39 9.76 0.77 -4.85
N SER A 40 8.81 0.04 -4.26
CA SER A 40 7.39 0.27 -4.48
C SER A 40 6.90 1.57 -3.82
N GLU A 41 7.34 1.85 -2.62
CA GLU A 41 7.00 3.09 -1.91
C GLU A 41 7.54 4.33 -2.64
N ALA A 42 8.69 4.25 -3.30
CA ALA A 42 9.23 5.33 -4.13
C ALA A 42 8.53 5.45 -5.50
N ALA A 43 8.24 4.33 -6.16
CA ALA A 43 7.71 4.33 -7.52
C ALA A 43 6.27 4.82 -7.60
N PHE A 44 5.41 4.47 -6.66
CA PHE A 44 4.00 4.85 -6.72
C PHE A 44 3.77 6.36 -6.68
N PRO A 45 4.35 7.12 -5.76
CA PRO A 45 4.21 8.58 -5.75
C PRO A 45 4.74 9.25 -7.02
N GLU A 46 5.87 8.77 -7.55
CA GLU A 46 6.44 9.28 -8.80
C GLU A 46 5.49 9.07 -10.00
N ILE A 47 4.95 7.86 -10.15
CA ILE A 47 3.96 7.54 -11.18
C ILE A 47 2.72 8.44 -11.05
N LEU A 48 2.18 8.57 -9.85
CA LEU A 48 0.98 9.35 -9.59
C LEU A 48 1.21 10.84 -9.87
N SER A 49 2.30 11.42 -9.42
CA SER A 49 2.64 12.82 -9.68
C SER A 49 2.84 13.12 -11.17
N THR A 50 3.34 12.13 -11.92
CA THR A 50 3.55 12.26 -13.37
C THR A 50 2.26 12.11 -14.17
N GLN A 51 1.38 11.20 -13.75
CA GLN A 51 0.15 10.87 -14.50
C GLN A 51 -1.05 11.75 -14.13
N LEU A 52 -1.12 12.22 -12.90
CA LEU A 52 -2.21 13.06 -12.41
C LEU A 52 -1.80 14.53 -12.43
N THR A 53 -2.00 15.18 -13.56
CA THR A 53 -1.69 16.60 -13.74
C THR A 53 -2.44 17.47 -12.73
N GLY A 54 -1.70 18.29 -11.97
CA GLY A 54 -2.27 19.16 -10.93
C GLY A 54 -2.52 18.49 -9.58
N ALA A 55 -2.18 17.20 -9.44
CA ALA A 55 -2.24 16.53 -8.15
C ALA A 55 -1.14 17.03 -7.21
N ILE A 56 -1.50 17.18 -5.94
CA ILE A 56 -0.54 17.34 -4.85
C ILE A 56 -0.32 15.96 -4.23
N VAL A 57 0.92 15.49 -4.25
CA VAL A 57 1.29 14.17 -3.72
C VAL A 57 2.19 14.34 -2.51
N HIS A 58 1.73 13.85 -1.36
CA HIS A 58 2.50 13.79 -0.13
C HIS A 58 2.88 12.33 0.15
N GLN A 59 4.17 12.08 0.37
CA GLN A 59 4.70 10.77 0.76
C GLN A 59 4.93 10.71 2.26
N GLU A 60 4.83 9.52 2.85
CA GLU A 60 5.11 9.26 4.26
C GLU A 60 4.43 10.27 5.18
N VAL A 61 3.10 10.32 5.08
CA VAL A 61 2.29 11.28 5.83
C VAL A 61 2.03 10.75 7.24
N TYR A 62 2.44 11.53 8.23
CA TYR A 62 2.22 11.21 9.64
C TYR A 62 1.10 12.05 10.24
N TYR A 63 0.39 11.46 11.18
CA TYR A 63 -0.61 12.14 11.98
C TYR A 63 -0.63 11.59 13.41
N LYS A 64 -1.02 12.44 14.35
CA LYS A 64 -1.10 12.08 15.76
C LYS A 64 -2.56 11.86 16.16
N ASP A 65 -2.90 10.64 16.51
CA ASP A 65 -4.24 10.32 17.00
C ASP A 65 -4.55 11.11 18.28
N SER A 66 -5.69 11.79 18.29
CA SER A 66 -6.07 12.68 19.40
C SER A 66 -6.38 11.92 20.69
N LYS A 67 -6.83 10.66 20.60
CA LYS A 67 -7.24 9.82 21.72
C LYS A 67 -6.07 9.06 22.33
N THR A 68 -5.33 8.34 21.48
CA THR A 68 -4.23 7.49 21.92
C THR A 68 -2.90 8.23 22.08
N LYS A 69 -2.79 9.44 21.48
CA LYS A 69 -1.55 10.22 21.38
C LYS A 69 -0.42 9.53 20.63
N GLN A 70 -0.73 8.45 19.93
CA GLN A 70 0.22 7.71 19.09
C GLN A 70 0.34 8.36 17.72
N TRP A 71 1.52 8.27 17.14
CA TRP A 71 1.79 8.63 15.77
C TRP A 71 1.49 7.44 14.86
N PHE A 72 0.84 7.74 13.75
CA PHE A 72 0.55 6.80 12.67
C PHE A 72 1.07 7.36 11.37
N GLU A 73 1.42 6.46 10.49
CA GLU A 73 1.92 6.74 9.14
C GLU A 73 0.93 6.23 8.11
N ASN A 74 0.83 6.95 6.99
CA ASN A 74 0.23 6.52 5.74
C ASN A 74 1.23 6.71 4.61
N ASP A 75 1.29 5.77 3.69
CA ASP A 75 2.34 5.71 2.68
C ASP A 75 2.24 6.88 1.69
N THR A 76 1.04 7.17 1.16
CA THR A 76 0.86 8.26 0.18
C THR A 76 -0.53 8.89 0.27
N LEU A 77 -0.56 10.22 0.27
CA LEU A 77 -1.77 11.03 0.16
C LEU A 77 -1.74 11.78 -1.18
N VAL A 78 -2.81 11.70 -1.95
CA VAL A 78 -2.95 12.42 -3.23
C VAL A 78 -4.19 13.28 -3.19
N LEU A 79 -4.01 14.55 -3.46
CA LEU A 79 -5.06 15.56 -3.49
C LEU A 79 -5.24 16.02 -4.94
N VAL A 80 -6.44 15.84 -5.48
CA VAL A 80 -6.79 16.26 -6.84
C VAL A 80 -8.15 16.93 -6.79
N ASP A 81 -8.20 18.22 -7.04
CA ASP A 81 -9.42 19.02 -6.95
C ASP A 81 -10.16 18.77 -5.62
N ASP A 82 -11.39 18.25 -5.68
CA ASP A 82 -12.22 17.92 -4.53
C ASP A 82 -12.17 16.43 -4.13
N VAL A 83 -11.14 15.71 -4.61
CA VAL A 83 -10.95 14.27 -4.34
C VAL A 83 -9.64 14.05 -3.57
N LEU A 84 -9.75 13.30 -2.49
CA LEU A 84 -8.62 12.84 -1.69
C LEU A 84 -8.44 11.33 -1.86
N TYR A 85 -7.28 10.91 -2.32
CA TYR A 85 -6.89 9.49 -2.36
C TYR A 85 -5.93 9.20 -1.22
N LEU A 86 -6.23 8.20 -0.42
CA LEU A 86 -5.31 7.65 0.55
C LEU A 86 -4.82 6.30 0.07
N ILE A 87 -3.52 6.19 -0.13
CA ILE A 87 -2.89 5.03 -0.76
C ILE A 87 -1.99 4.34 0.25
N GLU A 88 -2.26 3.07 0.49
CA GLU A 88 -1.45 2.16 1.29
C GLU A 88 -0.78 1.15 0.37
N ALA A 89 0.52 1.23 0.24
CA ALA A 89 1.31 0.30 -0.55
C ALA A 89 1.62 -0.97 0.27
N LYS A 90 1.29 -2.12 -0.28
CA LYS A 90 1.60 -3.42 0.34
C LYS A 90 2.58 -4.18 -0.54
N ALA A 91 3.85 -4.04 -0.21
CA ALA A 91 4.94 -4.72 -0.91
C ALA A 91 5.07 -6.21 -0.57
N GLY A 92 4.18 -6.75 0.25
CA GLY A 92 4.19 -8.17 0.61
C GLY A 92 4.10 -9.05 -0.64
N ALA A 93 5.20 -9.73 -0.97
CA ALA A 93 5.25 -10.59 -2.12
C ALA A 93 4.38 -11.83 -1.88
N ALA A 94 3.25 -11.91 -2.57
CA ALA A 94 2.44 -13.12 -2.62
C ALA A 94 3.28 -14.32 -3.16
N ALA A 95 4.30 -14.04 -3.96
CA ALA A 95 5.23 -15.05 -4.46
C ALA A 95 6.05 -15.78 -3.39
N THR A 96 6.18 -15.20 -2.19
CA THR A 96 6.84 -15.87 -1.05
C THR A 96 5.87 -16.69 -0.18
N ILE A 97 4.57 -16.59 -0.48
CA ILE A 97 3.51 -17.32 0.21
C ILE A 97 3.34 -18.68 -0.48
N ALA A 98 3.08 -19.71 0.31
CA ALA A 98 2.81 -21.02 -0.23
C ALA A 98 1.68 -20.97 -1.29
N SER A 99 1.80 -21.76 -2.36
CA SER A 99 0.73 -21.91 -3.34
C SER A 99 -0.58 -22.24 -2.64
N PRO A 100 -1.74 -21.70 -3.11
CA PRO A 100 -3.06 -22.08 -2.58
C PRO A 100 -3.29 -23.59 -2.59
N GLU A 101 -2.72 -24.29 -3.57
CA GLU A 101 -2.79 -25.76 -3.69
C GLU A 101 -2.04 -26.49 -2.57
N LEU A 102 -0.97 -25.86 -2.04
CA LEU A 102 -0.14 -26.47 -0.99
C LEU A 102 -0.62 -26.12 0.41
N ASP A 103 -1.08 -24.88 0.62
CA ASP A 103 -1.58 -24.39 1.91
C ASP A 103 -2.58 -23.25 1.71
N PHE A 104 -3.82 -23.60 1.43
CA PHE A 104 -4.91 -22.64 1.23
C PHE A 104 -5.16 -21.75 2.45
N LYS A 105 -5.07 -22.30 3.66
CA LYS A 105 -5.31 -21.55 4.89
C LYS A 105 -4.30 -20.43 5.08
N ARG A 106 -3.03 -20.72 4.85
CA ARG A 106 -1.95 -19.74 4.94
C ARG A 106 -2.05 -18.68 3.83
N HIS A 107 -2.41 -19.10 2.62
CA HIS A 107 -2.64 -18.19 1.50
C HIS A 107 -3.80 -17.23 1.79
N ALA A 108 -4.95 -17.75 2.21
CA ALA A 108 -6.12 -16.94 2.56
C ALA A 108 -5.83 -15.97 3.71
N GLN A 109 -5.09 -16.41 4.74
CA GLN A 109 -4.68 -15.56 5.84
C GLN A 109 -3.79 -14.40 5.38
N SER A 110 -2.84 -14.65 4.49
CA SER A 110 -1.95 -13.62 3.97
C SER A 110 -2.67 -12.57 3.13
N ILE A 111 -3.62 -12.98 2.27
CA ILE A 111 -4.47 -12.06 1.52
C ILE A 111 -5.31 -11.22 2.47
N LYS A 112 -5.93 -11.86 3.45
CA LYS A 112 -6.73 -11.17 4.47
C LYS A 112 -5.91 -10.12 5.23
N GLU A 113 -4.70 -10.45 5.63
CA GLU A 113 -3.82 -9.51 6.33
C GLU A 113 -3.44 -8.31 5.44
N LEU A 114 -3.11 -8.54 4.18
CA LEU A 114 -2.78 -7.47 3.24
C LEU A 114 -3.96 -6.51 3.04
N ILE A 115 -5.14 -7.03 2.72
CA ILE A 115 -6.31 -6.23 2.38
C ILE A 115 -6.89 -5.55 3.63
N ILE A 116 -7.13 -6.31 4.71
CA ILE A 116 -7.78 -5.78 5.91
C ILE A 116 -6.87 -4.81 6.65
N LYS A 117 -5.56 -5.06 6.67
CA LYS A 117 -4.62 -4.15 7.29
C LYS A 117 -4.59 -2.81 6.57
N ALA A 118 -4.51 -2.81 5.23
CA ALA A 118 -4.58 -1.58 4.42
C ALA A 118 -5.89 -0.84 4.67
N TYR A 119 -7.03 -1.53 4.62
CA TYR A 119 -8.34 -0.94 4.89
C TYR A 119 -8.41 -0.26 6.26
N LYS A 120 -7.99 -0.95 7.33
CA LYS A 120 -8.00 -0.40 8.68
C LYS A 120 -7.06 0.80 8.86
N GLN A 121 -5.95 0.85 8.13
CA GLN A 121 -5.06 2.01 8.13
C GLN A 121 -5.77 3.22 7.50
N CYS A 122 -6.40 3.03 6.34
CA CYS A 122 -7.18 4.07 5.69
C CYS A 122 -8.39 4.53 6.53
N GLU A 123 -9.15 3.61 7.10
CA GLU A 123 -10.29 3.92 7.96
C GLU A 123 -9.87 4.81 9.14
N ARG A 124 -8.81 4.47 9.84
CA ARG A 124 -8.27 5.26 10.94
C ARG A 124 -7.85 6.67 10.50
N PHE A 125 -7.22 6.81 9.34
CA PHE A 125 -6.85 8.11 8.81
C PHE A 125 -8.09 8.96 8.46
N PHE A 126 -9.12 8.36 7.87
CA PHE A 126 -10.35 9.09 7.59
C PHE A 126 -11.08 9.53 8.86
N GLU A 127 -11.06 8.72 9.91
CA GLU A 127 -11.57 9.12 11.22
C GLU A 127 -10.76 10.29 11.82
N TYR A 128 -9.44 10.28 11.60
CA TYR A 128 -8.60 11.40 12.00
C TYR A 128 -8.97 12.68 11.25
N ILE A 129 -9.13 12.64 9.92
CA ILE A 129 -9.53 13.81 9.12
C ILE A 129 -10.88 14.36 9.60
N LYS A 130 -11.82 13.49 9.97
CA LYS A 130 -13.14 13.88 10.48
C LYS A 130 -13.14 14.36 11.94
N SER A 131 -12.06 14.21 12.66
CA SER A 131 -11.99 14.52 14.10
C SER A 131 -11.95 16.00 14.43
N GLY A 132 -11.78 16.87 13.43
CA GLY A 132 -11.76 18.33 13.57
C GLY A 132 -12.14 19.03 12.28
N ASP A 133 -12.39 20.32 12.34
CA ASP A 133 -12.68 21.13 11.15
C ASP A 133 -11.48 21.15 10.21
N GLU A 134 -10.28 21.23 10.76
CA GLU A 134 -9.02 21.19 10.04
C GLU A 134 -7.98 20.45 10.89
N VAL A 135 -7.30 19.48 10.28
CA VAL A 135 -6.31 18.63 10.97
C VAL A 135 -4.93 18.76 10.34
N PRO A 136 -3.85 18.82 11.13
CA PRO A 136 -2.50 18.94 10.62
C PRO A 136 -1.95 17.56 10.19
N LEU A 137 -1.16 17.57 9.13
CA LEU A 137 -0.39 16.43 8.66
C LEU A 137 1.10 16.75 8.71
N TYR A 138 1.91 15.74 8.91
CA TYR A 138 3.33 15.87 9.19
C TYR A 138 4.17 14.94 8.33
N ASN A 139 5.44 15.32 8.12
CA ASN A 139 6.51 14.42 7.67
C ASN A 139 7.50 14.21 8.83
N LEU A 140 8.23 13.11 8.78
CA LEU A 140 9.31 12.83 9.73
C LEU A 140 10.65 13.25 9.11
N ILE A 141 11.15 14.41 9.51
CA ILE A 141 12.40 15.00 9.00
C ILE A 141 13.42 15.00 10.14
N ASP A 142 14.55 14.36 9.94
CA ASP A 142 15.64 14.25 10.94
C ASP A 142 15.15 13.81 12.34
N GLY A 143 14.19 12.87 12.38
CA GLY A 143 13.61 12.35 13.60
C GLY A 143 12.61 13.28 14.29
N ARG A 144 12.16 14.35 13.62
CA ARG A 144 11.14 15.29 14.13
C ARG A 144 9.95 15.32 13.19
N TYR A 145 8.76 15.43 13.79
CA TYR A 145 7.54 15.60 13.03
C TYR A 145 7.35 17.08 12.67
N GLU A 146 7.42 17.40 11.39
CA GLU A 146 7.23 18.75 10.86
C GLU A 146 5.91 18.83 10.12
N GLU A 147 5.08 19.84 10.43
CA GLU A 147 3.80 20.06 9.78
C GLU A 147 4.02 20.45 8.31
N ILE A 148 3.40 19.69 7.39
CA ILE A 148 3.54 19.90 5.94
C ILE A 148 2.30 20.54 5.32
N CYS A 149 1.12 20.22 5.83
CA CYS A 149 -0.14 20.79 5.38
C CYS A 149 -1.24 20.58 6.41
N ARG A 150 -2.37 21.22 6.17
CA ARG A 150 -3.61 20.98 6.91
C ARG A 150 -4.70 20.52 5.97
N ILE A 151 -5.51 19.59 6.42
CA ILE A 151 -6.62 19.05 5.67
C ILE A 151 -7.92 19.40 6.36
N ARG A 152 -8.83 19.97 5.58
CA ARG A 152 -10.21 20.22 5.99
C ARG A 152 -11.12 19.22 5.30
N HIS A 153 -11.83 18.44 6.09
CA HIS A 153 -12.73 17.40 5.56
C HIS A 153 -13.76 17.94 4.54
N SER A 154 -14.30 19.14 4.79
CA SER A 154 -15.32 19.76 3.91
C SER A 154 -14.83 20.15 2.52
N ASP A 155 -13.51 20.23 2.31
CA ASP A 155 -12.93 20.59 1.02
C ASP A 155 -12.93 19.44 0.03
N TYR A 156 -13.21 18.22 0.51
CA TYR A 156 -13.21 17.02 -0.31
C TYR A 156 -14.59 16.38 -0.38
N ARG A 157 -15.14 16.34 -1.58
CA ARG A 157 -16.41 15.66 -1.88
C ARG A 157 -16.28 14.14 -1.75
N VAL A 158 -15.12 13.59 -2.12
CA VAL A 158 -14.87 12.16 -2.13
C VAL A 158 -13.51 11.85 -1.51
N MET A 159 -13.46 10.88 -0.60
CA MET A 159 -12.24 10.32 -0.05
C MET A 159 -12.18 8.83 -0.39
N ILE A 160 -11.13 8.42 -1.09
CA ILE A 160 -11.00 7.08 -1.67
C ILE A 160 -9.80 6.35 -1.05
N PRO A 161 -10.03 5.26 -0.30
CA PRO A 161 -8.95 4.39 0.14
C PRO A 161 -8.49 3.50 -1.01
N ILE A 162 -7.18 3.39 -1.20
CA ILE A 162 -6.56 2.53 -2.21
C ILE A 162 -5.49 1.67 -1.55
N GLY A 163 -5.66 0.36 -1.62
CA GLY A 163 -4.59 -0.59 -1.32
C GLY A 163 -3.85 -0.94 -2.60
N LEU A 164 -2.60 -0.54 -2.72
CA LEU A 164 -1.75 -0.93 -3.85
C LEU A 164 -0.94 -2.16 -3.50
N THR A 165 -0.94 -3.13 -4.40
CA THR A 165 -0.09 -4.33 -4.30
C THR A 165 0.84 -4.39 -5.49
N VAL A 166 2.09 -4.82 -5.27
CA VAL A 166 3.08 -4.99 -6.34
C VAL A 166 2.66 -6.09 -7.32
N GLU A 167 1.95 -7.08 -6.80
CA GLU A 167 1.43 -8.18 -7.61
C GLU A 167 -0.07 -7.99 -7.85
N SER A 168 -0.52 -8.28 -9.07
CA SER A 168 -1.94 -8.26 -9.40
C SER A 168 -2.65 -9.42 -8.70
N PHE A 169 -3.69 -9.09 -7.94
CA PHE A 169 -4.64 -10.10 -7.46
C PHE A 169 -5.70 -10.33 -8.53
N SER A 170 -5.70 -11.50 -9.15
CA SER A 170 -6.84 -11.88 -9.97
C SER A 170 -8.02 -12.25 -9.07
N PRO A 171 -9.28 -12.00 -9.50
CA PRO A 171 -10.45 -12.48 -8.77
C PRO A 171 -10.39 -13.98 -8.48
N PHE A 172 -9.77 -14.77 -9.36
CA PHE A 172 -9.59 -16.22 -9.19
C PHE A 172 -8.59 -16.58 -8.09
N SER A 173 -7.62 -15.73 -7.77
CA SER A 173 -6.72 -15.98 -6.63
C SER A 173 -7.38 -15.72 -5.27
N ALA A 174 -8.53 -15.04 -5.25
CA ALA A 174 -9.31 -14.82 -4.04
C ALA A 174 -10.33 -15.93 -3.76
N PHE A 175 -10.66 -16.75 -4.77
CA PHE A 175 -11.69 -17.79 -4.71
C PHE A 175 -11.16 -19.22 -4.93
N SER A 176 -9.85 -19.39 -5.18
CA SER A 176 -9.21 -20.69 -5.38
C SER A 176 -8.65 -21.27 -4.10
#